data_593439856e66d6fa691723847ca69e3e
#
_entry.id   593439856e66d6fa691723847ca69e3e
#
_cell.length_a   1.000
_cell.length_b   1.000
_cell.length_c   1.000
_cell.angle_alpha   90.00
_cell.angle_beta   90.00
_cell.angle_gamma   90.00
#
_symmetry.space_group_name_H-M   'P 1'
#
loop_
_entity.id
_entity.type
_entity.pdbx_description
1 polymer ?
#
loop_
_entity_poly.entity_id
_entity_poly.type
_entity_poly.pdbx_seq_one_letter_code
_entity_poly.pdbx_strand_id
1 'polypeptide(L)'
;MRGLTRRLVAVTAAAAAVVAAAPTPVQAHNRDSSYLKVAYFTQWGIYGRDFQLADVQQSGAAAKLTHINYAFGPVTAAGVCDSADPWADWQTPFSAENSVDGVADVAGQPISGNLNQLAEIKKKNPKLKALISLGGWTGSAHFSDAVLTDASRKKLVSSCIDLWIKGNLPGLPAGVASGIFDGIDLDWEWPGSSGNVGNVIRPEDKQNFTLLTAEFRSQLDKLGRTTKKKYQLSAFVPAAPAKIEAGFEVNKIFKYLDFATVQGYDFHGTWEPVANQQSALRVPAGAPDNPDFSVENTINAWIAGGAPKRKLILGVPYYGQGWTGVTGGRNGLFGAATGAAPSAFGGGTEDYKRLKQLPAQGYTVHRDLRNGHAWLFDGTTFWTYDDPAVLLQKSLYIRLKGLGGAMMWSLDGDDEKASLTKAIAAGLR
;
A
#
# COMPACT_ATOMS: atom_id res chain seq x y z
N MET A 1 -3.60 21.76 103.09
CA MET A 1 -2.23 21.42 102.66
C MET A 1 -2.33 21.00 101.21
N ARG A 2 -1.65 21.68 100.43
CA ARG A 2 -1.37 21.66 98.96
C ARG A 2 -2.10 20.63 98.08
N GLY A 3 -3.07 21.12 97.27
CA GLY A 3 -3.71 20.41 96.16
C GLY A 3 -2.89 20.54 94.90
N LEU A 4 -2.74 19.44 94.14
CA LEU A 4 -2.20 19.42 92.77
C LEU A 4 -3.34 19.45 91.78
N THR A 5 -3.43 20.52 91.08
CA THR A 5 -4.34 20.65 89.88
C THR A 5 -3.72 19.97 88.67
N ARG A 6 -4.35 18.94 88.13
CA ARG A 6 -3.99 18.35 86.86
C ARG A 6 -4.67 19.14 85.73
N ARG A 7 -3.86 19.73 84.86
CA ARG A 7 -4.36 20.30 83.59
C ARG A 7 -4.52 19.16 82.54
N LEU A 8 -5.73 19.00 82.01
CA LEU A 8 -5.97 18.22 80.84
C LEU A 8 -5.56 19.04 79.61
N VAL A 9 -4.70 18.48 78.77
CA VAL A 9 -4.41 19.00 77.42
C VAL A 9 -5.28 18.23 76.44
N ALA A 10 -6.21 18.94 75.79
CA ALA A 10 -6.99 18.40 74.75
C ALA A 10 -6.17 18.44 73.45
N VAL A 11 -5.88 17.28 72.87
CA VAL A 11 -5.25 17.17 71.57
C VAL A 11 -6.40 17.06 70.50
N THR A 12 -6.58 18.13 69.76
CA THR A 12 -7.49 18.13 68.58
C THR A 12 -6.78 17.49 67.39
N ALA A 13 -7.18 16.31 66.97
CA ALA A 13 -6.74 15.68 65.75
C ALA A 13 -7.48 16.31 64.57
N ALA A 14 -6.78 17.04 63.72
CA ALA A 14 -7.31 17.50 62.43
C ALA A 14 -7.23 16.36 61.43
N ALA A 15 -8.37 15.80 61.04
CA ALA A 15 -8.48 14.83 59.93
C ALA A 15 -8.41 15.58 58.59
N ALA A 16 -7.29 15.45 57.89
CA ALA A 16 -7.17 15.94 56.52
C ALA A 16 -7.95 14.96 55.57
N ALA A 17 -9.05 15.41 55.04
CA ALA A 17 -9.80 14.69 53.98
C ALA A 17 -9.02 14.81 52.67
N VAL A 18 -8.39 13.71 52.26
CA VAL A 18 -7.83 13.57 50.89
C VAL A 18 -9.00 13.34 49.96
N VAL A 19 -9.41 14.38 49.25
CA VAL A 19 -10.35 14.24 48.10
C VAL A 19 -9.57 13.61 46.96
N ALA A 20 -9.75 12.31 46.74
CA ALA A 20 -9.30 11.63 45.54
C ALA A 20 -10.11 12.17 44.37
N ALA A 21 -9.47 12.99 43.52
CA ALA A 21 -10.04 13.39 42.25
C ALA A 21 -10.21 12.15 41.39
N ALA A 22 -11.46 11.74 41.09
CA ALA A 22 -11.76 10.70 40.12
C ALA A 22 -11.15 11.11 38.77
N PRO A 23 -10.49 10.18 38.05
CA PRO A 23 -10.02 10.48 36.71
C PRO A 23 -11.21 10.86 35.84
N THR A 24 -11.19 12.05 35.27
CA THR A 24 -12.15 12.48 34.26
C THR A 24 -12.10 11.45 33.13
N PRO A 25 -13.25 10.94 32.68
CA PRO A 25 -13.28 10.04 31.52
C PRO A 25 -12.69 10.82 30.34
N VAL A 26 -11.57 10.33 29.80
CA VAL A 26 -11.07 10.79 28.51
C VAL A 26 -12.20 10.59 27.54
N GLN A 27 -12.87 11.67 27.14
CA GLN A 27 -13.84 11.65 26.07
C GLN A 27 -13.14 11.03 24.86
N ALA A 28 -13.49 9.79 24.55
CA ALA A 28 -13.19 9.20 23.28
C ALA A 28 -13.80 10.14 22.23
N HIS A 29 -12.97 10.97 21.62
CA HIS A 29 -13.40 11.73 20.46
C HIS A 29 -13.87 10.69 19.46
N ASN A 30 -15.14 10.62 19.21
CA ASN A 30 -15.76 9.93 18.10
C ASN A 30 -15.17 10.57 16.81
N ARG A 31 -13.95 10.18 16.46
CA ARG A 31 -13.38 10.45 15.15
C ARG A 31 -13.91 9.36 14.25
N ASP A 32 -14.90 9.71 13.48
CA ASP A 32 -15.37 8.95 12.32
C ASP A 32 -14.26 8.96 11.25
N SER A 33 -13.06 8.53 11.63
CA SER A 33 -11.89 8.41 10.77
C SER A 33 -11.66 6.94 10.50
N SER A 34 -12.46 6.39 9.60
CA SER A 34 -12.19 5.06 9.07
C SER A 34 -10.79 5.04 8.43
N TYR A 35 -9.94 4.10 8.87
CA TYR A 35 -8.63 3.87 8.26
C TYR A 35 -8.82 3.49 6.79
N LEU A 36 -7.98 4.05 5.91
CA LEU A 36 -7.93 3.63 4.53
C LEU A 36 -7.38 2.20 4.43
N LYS A 37 -8.00 1.41 3.60
CA LYS A 37 -7.58 0.06 3.21
C LYS A 37 -7.51 0.06 1.69
N VAL A 38 -6.32 0.35 1.19
CA VAL A 38 -6.01 0.50 -0.24
C VAL A 38 -5.40 -0.82 -0.72
N ALA A 39 -5.90 -1.40 -1.80
CA ALA A 39 -5.30 -2.62 -2.35
C ALA A 39 -5.03 -2.46 -3.83
N TYR A 40 -3.88 -2.94 -4.28
CA TYR A 40 -3.59 -3.00 -5.70
C TYR A 40 -4.26 -4.23 -6.32
N PHE A 41 -4.95 -4.00 -7.44
CA PHE A 41 -5.40 -5.04 -8.37
C PHE A 41 -4.54 -4.98 -9.63
N THR A 42 -3.91 -6.09 -9.97
CA THR A 42 -3.01 -6.19 -11.11
C THR A 42 -3.80 -6.54 -12.37
N GLN A 43 -3.74 -5.66 -13.39
CA GLN A 43 -4.39 -5.82 -14.69
C GLN A 43 -4.13 -7.20 -15.31
N TRP A 44 -2.88 -7.66 -15.21
CA TRP A 44 -2.40 -8.94 -15.77
C TRP A 44 -2.75 -10.16 -14.92
N GLY A 45 -3.39 -9.97 -13.77
CA GLY A 45 -3.83 -11.05 -12.89
C GLY A 45 -4.74 -12.06 -13.58
N ILE A 46 -5.50 -11.62 -14.56
CA ILE A 46 -6.43 -12.45 -15.35
C ILE A 46 -5.75 -13.54 -16.21
N TYR A 47 -4.42 -13.48 -16.37
CA TYR A 47 -3.66 -14.45 -17.15
C TYR A 47 -3.12 -15.61 -16.28
N GLY A 48 -1.82 -15.75 -16.16
CA GLY A 48 -1.16 -16.87 -15.46
C GLY A 48 -1.46 -16.97 -13.95
N ARG A 49 -2.04 -15.93 -13.33
CA ARG A 49 -2.51 -15.96 -11.93
C ARG A 49 -3.96 -16.41 -11.80
N ASP A 50 -4.72 -16.36 -12.89
CA ASP A 50 -6.16 -16.68 -12.96
C ASP A 50 -6.94 -15.98 -11.82
N PHE A 51 -6.74 -14.67 -11.71
CA PHE A 51 -7.30 -13.83 -10.65
C PHE A 51 -8.07 -12.65 -11.23
N GLN A 52 -9.36 -12.57 -10.93
CA GLN A 52 -10.30 -11.58 -11.44
C GLN A 52 -10.89 -10.72 -10.31
N LEU A 53 -11.56 -9.62 -10.68
CA LEU A 53 -12.31 -8.81 -9.71
C LEU A 53 -13.50 -9.59 -9.11
N ALA A 54 -13.96 -10.63 -9.78
CA ALA A 54 -14.91 -11.59 -9.22
C ALA A 54 -14.38 -12.27 -7.95
N ASP A 55 -13.09 -12.66 -7.91
CA ASP A 55 -12.47 -13.26 -6.74
C ASP A 55 -12.41 -12.29 -5.57
N VAL A 56 -12.13 -11.01 -5.84
CA VAL A 56 -12.14 -9.95 -4.83
C VAL A 56 -13.53 -9.79 -4.21
N GLN A 57 -14.59 -9.92 -5.02
CA GLN A 57 -15.96 -9.87 -4.55
C GLN A 57 -16.35 -11.13 -3.79
N GLN A 58 -16.07 -12.31 -4.34
CA GLN A 58 -16.48 -13.62 -3.82
C GLN A 58 -15.77 -13.96 -2.49
N SER A 59 -14.48 -13.65 -2.37
CA SER A 59 -13.74 -13.80 -1.10
C SER A 59 -14.24 -12.89 0.03
N GLY A 60 -15.01 -11.86 -0.33
CA GLY A 60 -15.50 -10.82 0.59
C GLY A 60 -14.45 -9.75 0.88
N ALA A 61 -13.33 -9.70 0.15
CA ALA A 61 -12.31 -8.65 0.27
C ALA A 61 -12.89 -7.28 -0.08
N ALA A 62 -13.67 -7.15 -1.15
CA ALA A 62 -14.26 -5.89 -1.60
C ALA A 62 -14.99 -5.12 -0.48
N ALA A 63 -15.76 -5.82 0.35
CA ALA A 63 -16.48 -5.24 1.49
C ALA A 63 -15.56 -4.76 2.65
N LYS A 64 -14.27 -5.09 2.60
CA LYS A 64 -13.26 -4.69 3.61
C LYS A 64 -12.39 -3.53 3.12
N LEU A 65 -12.34 -3.31 1.82
CA LEU A 65 -11.52 -2.28 1.19
C LEU A 65 -12.23 -0.92 1.19
N THR A 66 -11.44 0.14 1.15
CA THR A 66 -11.89 1.51 0.87
C THR A 66 -11.50 1.94 -0.55
N HIS A 67 -10.40 1.38 -1.06
CA HIS A 67 -9.85 1.72 -2.37
C HIS A 67 -9.29 0.48 -3.06
N ILE A 68 -9.44 0.47 -4.38
CA ILE A 68 -8.66 -0.37 -5.30
C ILE A 68 -7.80 0.57 -6.15
N ASN A 69 -6.48 0.39 -6.11
CA ASN A 69 -5.56 0.98 -7.08
C ASN A 69 -5.41 -0.02 -8.22
N TYR A 70 -5.85 0.36 -9.40
CA TYR A 70 -5.76 -0.47 -10.61
C TYR A 70 -4.39 -0.29 -11.26
N ALA A 71 -3.62 -1.33 -11.36
CA ALA A 71 -2.23 -1.32 -11.83
C ALA A 71 -2.11 -1.98 -13.22
N PHE A 72 -1.63 -1.29 -14.23
CA PHE A 72 -1.13 0.07 -14.31
C PHE A 72 -1.54 0.76 -15.61
N GLY A 73 -1.60 2.10 -15.58
CA GLY A 73 -1.58 2.91 -16.78
C GLY A 73 -0.15 3.41 -17.05
N PRO A 74 0.50 3.06 -18.17
CA PRO A 74 1.85 3.51 -18.47
C PRO A 74 1.88 4.99 -18.89
N VAL A 75 3.05 5.62 -18.65
CA VAL A 75 3.44 6.86 -19.31
C VAL A 75 4.30 6.49 -20.52
N THR A 76 3.85 6.88 -21.71
CA THR A 76 4.54 6.53 -22.96
C THR A 76 5.73 7.44 -23.27
N ALA A 77 6.59 7.04 -24.19
CA ALA A 77 7.68 7.87 -24.70
C ALA A 77 7.19 9.18 -25.36
N ALA A 78 5.93 9.23 -25.82
CA ALA A 78 5.30 10.44 -26.32
C ALA A 78 4.86 11.41 -25.20
N GLY A 79 5.06 11.06 -23.93
CA GLY A 79 4.69 11.85 -22.76
C GLY A 79 3.17 11.97 -22.58
N VAL A 80 2.44 10.88 -22.80
CA VAL A 80 1.00 10.76 -22.60
C VAL A 80 0.68 9.46 -21.87
N CYS A 81 -0.48 9.41 -21.21
CA CYS A 81 -1.01 8.16 -20.66
C CYS A 81 -1.58 7.25 -21.76
N ASP A 82 -1.47 5.95 -21.52
CA ASP A 82 -2.05 4.90 -22.36
C ASP A 82 -2.47 3.70 -21.51
N SER A 83 -3.05 2.68 -22.17
CA SER A 83 -3.24 1.34 -21.60
C SER A 83 -2.03 0.46 -21.93
N ALA A 84 -1.58 -0.33 -20.98
CA ALA A 84 -0.56 -1.34 -21.21
C ALA A 84 -1.14 -2.56 -21.94
N ASP A 85 -2.44 -2.84 -21.75
CA ASP A 85 -3.13 -4.00 -22.29
C ASP A 85 -4.62 -3.70 -22.48
N PRO A 86 -5.01 -3.14 -23.65
CA PRO A 86 -6.40 -2.87 -23.97
C PRO A 86 -7.30 -4.11 -23.93
N TRP A 87 -6.73 -5.29 -24.20
CA TRP A 87 -7.48 -6.55 -24.12
C TRP A 87 -7.93 -6.82 -22.69
N ALA A 88 -7.02 -6.81 -21.72
CA ALA A 88 -7.34 -6.99 -20.33
C ALA A 88 -8.21 -5.87 -19.78
N ASP A 89 -7.96 -4.61 -20.19
CA ASP A 89 -8.64 -3.46 -19.65
C ASP A 89 -10.12 -3.39 -20.04
N TRP A 90 -10.44 -3.51 -21.36
CA TRP A 90 -11.82 -3.24 -21.82
C TRP A 90 -12.33 -4.11 -22.98
N GLN A 91 -11.55 -5.10 -23.46
CA GLN A 91 -11.96 -5.87 -24.64
C GLN A 91 -12.32 -7.32 -24.32
N THR A 92 -11.64 -7.98 -23.36
CA THR A 92 -11.87 -9.39 -23.05
C THR A 92 -13.26 -9.60 -22.43
N PRO A 93 -14.10 -10.49 -22.97
CA PRO A 93 -15.36 -10.83 -22.34
C PRO A 93 -15.14 -11.78 -21.16
N PHE A 94 -15.78 -11.51 -20.03
CA PHE A 94 -15.79 -12.42 -18.89
C PHE A 94 -16.98 -13.37 -18.95
N SER A 95 -16.76 -14.64 -18.54
CA SER A 95 -17.83 -15.60 -18.31
C SER A 95 -18.63 -15.23 -17.05
N ALA A 96 -19.79 -15.81 -16.85
CA ALA A 96 -20.58 -15.60 -15.64
C ALA A 96 -19.82 -15.96 -14.35
N GLU A 97 -18.98 -17.00 -14.39
CA GLU A 97 -18.16 -17.43 -13.26
C GLU A 97 -17.11 -16.38 -12.88
N ASN A 98 -16.49 -15.73 -13.89
CA ASN A 98 -15.42 -14.76 -13.74
C ASN A 98 -15.92 -13.31 -13.68
N SER A 99 -17.25 -13.10 -13.71
CA SER A 99 -17.88 -11.80 -13.58
C SER A 99 -18.27 -11.48 -12.15
N VAL A 100 -18.09 -10.22 -11.76
CA VAL A 100 -18.43 -9.70 -10.43
C VAL A 100 -19.92 -9.83 -10.12
N ASP A 101 -20.78 -9.64 -11.10
CA ASP A 101 -22.25 -9.72 -10.92
C ASP A 101 -22.83 -11.13 -11.17
N GLY A 102 -22.02 -12.05 -11.70
CA GLY A 102 -22.41 -13.42 -12.03
C GLY A 102 -23.10 -13.54 -13.38
N VAL A 103 -23.01 -12.51 -14.24
CA VAL A 103 -23.56 -12.48 -15.59
C VAL A 103 -22.44 -12.41 -16.60
N ALA A 104 -22.48 -13.26 -17.64
CA ALA A 104 -21.49 -13.22 -18.70
C ALA A 104 -21.58 -11.94 -19.52
N ASP A 105 -20.43 -11.41 -19.92
CA ASP A 105 -20.36 -10.34 -20.91
C ASP A 105 -21.00 -10.76 -22.24
N VAL A 106 -21.72 -9.84 -22.89
CA VAL A 106 -22.41 -10.12 -24.16
C VAL A 106 -21.79 -9.34 -25.31
N ALA A 107 -21.84 -9.92 -26.50
CA ALA A 107 -21.33 -9.26 -27.70
C ALA A 107 -22.04 -7.92 -27.93
N GLY A 108 -21.26 -6.89 -28.22
CA GLY A 108 -21.78 -5.54 -28.49
C GLY A 108 -22.08 -4.69 -27.23
N GLN A 109 -21.81 -5.18 -26.04
CA GLN A 109 -21.88 -4.31 -24.87
C GLN A 109 -20.85 -3.17 -24.95
N PRO A 110 -21.12 -2.00 -24.33
CA PRO A 110 -20.28 -0.80 -24.50
C PRO A 110 -18.84 -0.97 -24.07
N ILE A 111 -18.57 -1.80 -23.05
CA ILE A 111 -17.27 -2.05 -22.45
C ILE A 111 -17.29 -3.44 -21.81
N SER A 112 -16.18 -4.17 -21.95
CA SER A 112 -15.90 -5.45 -21.27
C SER A 112 -14.65 -5.33 -20.39
N GLY A 113 -13.97 -6.42 -20.12
CA GLY A 113 -12.69 -6.45 -19.46
C GLY A 113 -12.73 -6.02 -17.99
N ASN A 114 -11.54 -5.81 -17.45
CA ASN A 114 -11.37 -5.41 -16.05
C ASN A 114 -12.11 -4.11 -15.71
N LEU A 115 -12.23 -3.17 -16.65
CA LEU A 115 -12.92 -1.90 -16.39
C LEU A 115 -14.42 -2.08 -16.23
N ASN A 116 -15.06 -3.00 -17.00
CA ASN A 116 -16.45 -3.38 -16.76
C ASN A 116 -16.60 -4.01 -15.37
N GLN A 117 -15.74 -4.95 -15.02
CA GLN A 117 -15.74 -5.61 -13.72
C GLN A 117 -15.48 -4.64 -12.55
N LEU A 118 -14.65 -3.61 -12.78
CA LEU A 118 -14.42 -2.54 -11.80
C LEU A 118 -15.66 -1.66 -11.60
N ALA A 119 -16.43 -1.42 -12.66
CA ALA A 119 -17.71 -0.72 -12.53
C ALA A 119 -18.73 -1.55 -11.73
N GLU A 120 -18.79 -2.86 -11.99
CA GLU A 120 -19.69 -3.78 -11.30
C GLU A 120 -19.36 -3.92 -9.81
N ILE A 121 -18.07 -4.08 -9.46
CA ILE A 121 -17.67 -4.22 -8.05
C ILE A 121 -17.97 -2.93 -7.26
N LYS A 122 -17.80 -1.75 -7.88
CA LYS A 122 -18.20 -0.48 -7.29
C LYS A 122 -19.71 -0.36 -7.11
N LYS A 123 -20.51 -0.86 -8.06
CA LYS A 123 -21.97 -0.90 -7.95
C LYS A 123 -22.42 -1.76 -6.76
N LYS A 124 -21.77 -2.92 -6.54
CA LYS A 124 -22.04 -3.78 -5.38
C LYS A 124 -21.49 -3.20 -4.07
N ASN A 125 -20.44 -2.38 -4.12
CA ASN A 125 -19.78 -1.77 -2.97
C ASN A 125 -19.70 -0.23 -3.14
N PRO A 126 -20.79 0.53 -2.92
CA PRO A 126 -20.89 1.96 -3.29
C PRO A 126 -19.91 2.88 -2.56
N LYS A 127 -19.30 2.43 -1.46
CA LYS A 127 -18.26 3.19 -0.72
C LYS A 127 -16.85 2.91 -1.24
N LEU A 128 -16.66 1.85 -2.05
CA LEU A 128 -15.39 1.50 -2.65
C LEU A 128 -15.01 2.50 -3.73
N LYS A 129 -13.80 3.00 -3.67
CA LYS A 129 -13.22 3.89 -4.69
C LYS A 129 -12.21 3.15 -5.53
N ALA A 130 -12.07 3.55 -6.77
CA ALA A 130 -11.05 3.05 -7.67
C ALA A 130 -10.16 4.20 -8.14
N LEU A 131 -8.84 3.98 -8.10
CA LEU A 131 -7.85 4.91 -8.62
C LEU A 131 -7.07 4.17 -9.71
N ILE A 132 -6.82 4.83 -10.83
CA ILE A 132 -5.82 4.33 -11.78
C ILE A 132 -4.43 4.66 -11.26
N SER A 133 -3.57 3.65 -11.11
CA SER A 133 -2.17 3.84 -10.77
C SER A 133 -1.35 3.99 -12.04
N LEU A 134 -0.56 5.06 -12.11
CA LEU A 134 0.21 5.44 -13.30
C LEU A 134 1.68 5.11 -13.05
N GLY A 135 2.25 4.24 -13.88
CA GLY A 135 3.66 3.87 -13.82
C GLY A 135 3.94 2.46 -13.32
N GLY A 136 4.38 2.33 -12.07
CA GLY A 136 4.92 1.11 -11.50
C GLY A 136 6.38 0.85 -11.90
N TRP A 137 6.98 -0.24 -11.38
CA TRP A 137 8.40 -0.55 -11.59
C TRP A 137 8.83 -0.56 -13.05
N THR A 138 8.05 -1.19 -13.92
CA THR A 138 8.35 -1.30 -15.36
C THR A 138 7.81 -0.14 -16.19
N GLY A 139 6.86 0.64 -15.67
CA GLY A 139 6.18 1.74 -16.37
C GLY A 139 6.73 3.14 -16.08
N SER A 140 7.84 3.24 -15.30
CA SER A 140 8.37 4.53 -14.85
C SER A 140 9.41 5.17 -15.77
N ALA A 141 9.80 4.52 -16.87
CA ALA A 141 10.93 4.94 -17.70
C ALA A 141 10.80 6.38 -18.26
N HIS A 142 9.60 6.82 -18.58
CA HIS A 142 9.35 8.07 -19.30
C HIS A 142 8.84 9.24 -18.45
N PHE A 143 8.67 9.06 -17.15
CA PHE A 143 8.17 10.15 -16.28
C PHE A 143 9.06 11.37 -16.30
N SER A 144 10.38 11.20 -16.11
CA SER A 144 11.33 12.32 -16.06
C SER A 144 11.28 13.18 -17.33
N ASP A 145 11.14 12.56 -18.52
CA ASP A 145 10.98 13.28 -19.79
C ASP A 145 9.62 13.97 -19.88
N ALA A 146 8.55 13.25 -19.52
CA ALA A 146 7.18 13.74 -19.64
C ALA A 146 6.87 14.93 -18.72
N VAL A 147 7.62 15.09 -17.61
CA VAL A 147 7.38 16.17 -16.63
C VAL A 147 8.39 17.32 -16.70
N LEU A 148 9.35 17.26 -17.60
CA LEU A 148 10.51 18.16 -17.64
C LEU A 148 10.10 19.64 -17.83
N THR A 149 9.14 19.90 -18.69
CA THR A 149 8.65 21.26 -18.95
C THR A 149 7.20 21.44 -18.51
N ASP A 150 6.78 22.70 -18.31
CA ASP A 150 5.38 23.00 -18.00
C ASP A 150 4.42 22.50 -19.10
N ALA A 151 4.80 22.66 -20.37
CA ALA A 151 4.00 22.22 -21.50
C ALA A 151 3.87 20.69 -21.55
N SER A 152 4.98 19.94 -21.41
CA SER A 152 4.96 18.48 -21.43
C SER A 152 4.20 17.90 -20.24
N ARG A 153 4.37 18.48 -19.05
CA ARG A 153 3.64 18.11 -17.83
C ARG A 153 2.13 18.30 -17.96
N LYS A 154 1.69 19.44 -18.52
CA LYS A 154 0.26 19.71 -18.79
C LYS A 154 -0.30 18.73 -19.81
N LYS A 155 0.47 18.39 -20.86
CA LYS A 155 0.10 17.39 -21.86
C LYS A 155 -0.10 16.01 -21.22
N LEU A 156 0.85 15.56 -20.41
CA LEU A 156 0.75 14.28 -19.68
C LEU A 156 -0.52 14.26 -18.81
N VAL A 157 -0.68 15.24 -17.94
CA VAL A 157 -1.81 15.27 -17.00
C VAL A 157 -3.15 15.30 -17.72
N SER A 158 -3.27 16.12 -18.79
CA SER A 158 -4.52 16.19 -19.56
C SER A 158 -4.85 14.87 -20.27
N SER A 159 -3.84 14.17 -20.81
CA SER A 159 -4.06 12.86 -21.46
C SER A 159 -4.51 11.78 -20.46
N CYS A 160 -3.91 11.74 -19.26
CA CYS A 160 -4.31 10.79 -18.22
C CYS A 160 -5.75 11.03 -17.74
N ILE A 161 -6.11 12.30 -17.53
CA ILE A 161 -7.47 12.66 -17.12
C ILE A 161 -8.47 12.35 -18.24
N ASP A 162 -8.10 12.59 -19.50
CA ASP A 162 -8.98 12.31 -20.63
C ASP A 162 -9.23 10.82 -20.79
N LEU A 163 -8.17 10.01 -20.81
CA LEU A 163 -8.26 8.57 -20.96
C LEU A 163 -9.02 7.92 -19.78
N TRP A 164 -8.57 8.16 -18.55
CA TRP A 164 -8.99 7.37 -17.39
C TRP A 164 -10.13 7.99 -16.60
N ILE A 165 -10.14 9.30 -16.39
CA ILE A 165 -11.17 9.93 -15.53
C ILE A 165 -12.41 10.29 -16.34
N LYS A 166 -12.23 10.82 -17.56
CA LYS A 166 -13.35 11.07 -18.46
C LYS A 166 -13.79 9.80 -19.19
N GLY A 167 -12.93 8.76 -19.24
CA GLY A 167 -13.23 7.46 -19.82
C GLY A 167 -13.32 7.47 -21.34
N ASN A 168 -12.49 8.30 -21.99
CA ASN A 168 -12.37 8.35 -23.45
C ASN A 168 -11.42 7.26 -23.96
N LEU A 169 -11.89 6.02 -23.99
CA LEU A 169 -11.09 4.88 -24.42
C LEU A 169 -10.93 4.88 -25.95
N PRO A 170 -9.71 4.56 -26.48
CA PRO A 170 -9.45 4.54 -27.92
C PRO A 170 -10.40 3.60 -28.68
N GLY A 171 -11.00 4.11 -29.75
CA GLY A 171 -11.90 3.33 -30.60
C GLY A 171 -13.31 3.08 -30.05
N LEU A 172 -13.63 3.61 -28.87
CA LEU A 172 -14.93 3.48 -28.23
C LEU A 172 -15.66 4.85 -28.13
N PRO A 173 -16.97 4.86 -27.87
CA PRO A 173 -17.72 6.09 -27.68
C PRO A 173 -17.13 6.94 -26.53
N ALA A 174 -17.10 8.26 -26.72
CA ALA A 174 -16.57 9.19 -25.72
C ALA A 174 -17.29 9.03 -24.38
N GLY A 175 -16.51 8.94 -23.29
CA GLY A 175 -17.04 8.81 -21.95
C GLY A 175 -17.57 7.43 -21.57
N VAL A 176 -17.35 6.39 -22.39
CA VAL A 176 -17.86 5.02 -22.16
C VAL A 176 -17.43 4.46 -20.79
N ALA A 177 -16.22 4.80 -20.33
CA ALA A 177 -15.67 4.39 -19.04
C ALA A 177 -15.77 5.50 -17.96
N SER A 178 -16.55 6.55 -18.21
CA SER A 178 -16.67 7.66 -17.25
C SER A 178 -17.26 7.20 -15.92
N GLY A 179 -16.63 7.63 -14.81
CA GLY A 179 -17.09 7.33 -13.46
C GLY A 179 -16.57 6.00 -12.88
N ILE A 180 -15.81 5.22 -13.64
CA ILE A 180 -15.14 4.03 -13.14
C ILE A 180 -14.06 4.45 -12.12
N PHE A 181 -13.17 5.37 -12.50
CA PHE A 181 -12.13 5.87 -11.61
C PHE A 181 -12.57 7.12 -10.83
N ASP A 182 -12.24 7.13 -9.55
CA ASP A 182 -12.48 8.23 -8.61
C ASP A 182 -11.25 9.13 -8.44
N GLY A 183 -10.14 8.81 -9.12
CA GLY A 183 -8.90 9.54 -9.01
C GLY A 183 -7.71 8.87 -9.66
N ILE A 184 -6.54 9.44 -9.38
CA ILE A 184 -5.23 9.05 -9.91
C ILE A 184 -4.33 8.66 -8.73
N ASP A 185 -3.57 7.59 -8.90
CA ASP A 185 -2.43 7.25 -8.09
C ASP A 185 -1.16 7.39 -8.91
N LEU A 186 -0.09 7.99 -8.37
CA LEU A 186 1.17 8.21 -9.06
C LEU A 186 2.20 7.21 -8.55
N ASP A 187 2.63 6.32 -9.39
CA ASP A 187 3.60 5.27 -9.08
C ASP A 187 4.87 5.46 -9.91
N TRP A 188 5.56 6.60 -9.70
CA TRP A 188 6.84 6.88 -10.33
C TRP A 188 7.99 6.33 -9.47
N GLU A 189 8.66 5.28 -9.94
CA GLU A 189 9.72 4.56 -9.23
C GLU A 189 11.10 4.75 -9.90
N TRP A 190 11.91 5.78 -9.59
CA TRP A 190 11.72 6.80 -8.55
C TRP A 190 12.17 8.16 -9.07
N PRO A 191 11.51 9.26 -8.72
CA PRO A 191 12.01 10.59 -9.08
C PRO A 191 13.40 10.81 -8.48
N GLY A 192 14.33 11.35 -9.30
CA GLY A 192 15.67 11.76 -8.85
C GLY A 192 16.59 10.64 -8.34
N SER A 193 16.20 9.37 -8.46
CA SER A 193 17.00 8.24 -7.99
C SER A 193 16.80 6.98 -8.83
N SER A 194 17.64 5.96 -8.63
CA SER A 194 17.58 4.72 -9.38
C SER A 194 16.28 3.96 -9.10
N GLY A 195 15.65 3.47 -10.16
CA GLY A 195 14.55 2.53 -10.18
C GLY A 195 14.89 1.35 -11.10
N ASN A 196 13.95 0.95 -11.95
CA ASN A 196 14.20 -0.09 -12.94
C ASN A 196 15.25 0.34 -13.97
N VAL A 197 15.92 -0.64 -14.57
CA VAL A 197 16.92 -0.41 -15.63
C VAL A 197 16.26 0.31 -16.80
N GLY A 198 16.91 1.38 -17.29
CA GLY A 198 16.39 2.20 -18.39
C GLY A 198 15.56 3.40 -17.96
N ASN A 199 15.25 3.58 -16.68
CA ASN A 199 14.60 4.79 -16.20
C ASN A 199 15.50 6.01 -16.36
N VAL A 200 14.96 7.09 -16.90
CA VAL A 200 15.66 8.39 -16.96
C VAL A 200 15.61 9.04 -15.58
N ILE A 201 16.75 9.55 -15.12
CA ILE A 201 16.92 10.16 -13.79
C ILE A 201 17.54 11.54 -13.96
N ARG A 202 16.94 12.55 -13.32
CA ARG A 202 17.42 13.95 -13.34
C ARG A 202 17.36 14.56 -11.93
N PRO A 203 18.28 15.49 -11.61
CA PRO A 203 18.21 16.25 -10.34
C PRO A 203 16.91 17.05 -10.20
N GLU A 204 16.34 17.49 -11.32
CA GLU A 204 15.09 18.27 -11.39
C GLU A 204 13.85 17.45 -11.06
N ASP A 205 13.93 16.12 -11.08
CA ASP A 205 12.79 15.23 -10.86
C ASP A 205 12.14 15.46 -9.49
N LYS A 206 12.92 15.80 -8.47
CA LYS A 206 12.41 16.16 -7.14
C LYS A 206 11.42 17.33 -7.19
N GLN A 207 11.80 18.41 -7.87
CA GLN A 207 10.92 19.55 -8.07
C GLN A 207 9.79 19.23 -9.05
N ASN A 208 10.11 18.50 -10.11
CA ASN A 208 9.15 18.13 -11.15
C ASN A 208 8.05 17.21 -10.60
N PHE A 209 8.34 16.34 -9.65
CA PHE A 209 7.31 15.55 -8.96
C PHE A 209 6.33 16.45 -8.19
N THR A 210 6.83 17.48 -7.51
CA THR A 210 5.98 18.47 -6.84
C THR A 210 5.09 19.23 -7.84
N LEU A 211 5.67 19.65 -8.97
CA LEU A 211 4.94 20.35 -10.02
C LEU A 211 3.92 19.44 -10.72
N LEU A 212 4.23 18.14 -10.87
CA LEU A 212 3.32 17.14 -11.42
C LEU A 212 2.10 16.95 -10.51
N THR A 213 2.32 16.79 -9.20
CA THR A 213 1.22 16.65 -8.23
C THR A 213 0.34 17.91 -8.18
N ALA A 214 0.95 19.09 -8.29
CA ALA A 214 0.23 20.36 -8.37
C ALA A 214 -0.63 20.46 -9.64
N GLU A 215 -0.09 20.06 -10.79
CA GLU A 215 -0.81 20.09 -12.07
C GLU A 215 -1.98 19.09 -12.08
N PHE A 216 -1.78 17.84 -11.62
CA PHE A 216 -2.88 16.89 -11.46
C PHE A 216 -3.98 17.47 -10.56
N ARG A 217 -3.62 18.01 -9.39
CA ARG A 217 -4.60 18.59 -8.48
C ARG A 217 -5.38 19.72 -9.12
N SER A 218 -4.71 20.61 -9.84
CA SER A 218 -5.32 21.74 -10.55
C SER A 218 -6.35 21.27 -11.59
N GLN A 219 -5.97 20.32 -12.46
CA GLN A 219 -6.87 19.82 -13.52
C GLN A 219 -8.00 18.96 -12.95
N LEU A 220 -7.73 18.09 -11.95
CA LEU A 220 -8.76 17.29 -11.27
C LEU A 220 -9.78 18.18 -10.55
N ASP A 221 -9.35 19.26 -9.89
CA ASP A 221 -10.25 20.21 -9.24
C ASP A 221 -11.10 20.99 -10.26
N LYS A 222 -10.49 21.36 -11.39
CA LYS A 222 -11.23 22.01 -12.49
C LYS A 222 -12.33 21.09 -13.02
N LEU A 223 -12.00 19.82 -13.30
CA LEU A 223 -12.97 18.81 -13.73
C LEU A 223 -14.03 18.57 -12.64
N GLY A 224 -13.62 18.48 -11.39
CA GLY A 224 -14.50 18.28 -10.24
C GLY A 224 -15.57 19.36 -10.08
N ARG A 225 -15.25 20.62 -10.39
CA ARG A 225 -16.24 21.70 -10.40
C ARG A 225 -17.35 21.49 -11.44
N THR A 226 -16.98 20.94 -12.60
CA THR A 226 -17.94 20.64 -13.68
C THR A 226 -18.78 19.41 -13.37
N THR A 227 -18.15 18.33 -12.90
CA THR A 227 -18.81 17.04 -12.65
C THR A 227 -19.48 16.94 -11.28
N LYS A 228 -19.28 17.93 -10.40
CA LYS A 228 -19.71 17.93 -8.99
C LYS A 228 -19.11 16.77 -8.17
N LYS A 229 -17.91 16.30 -8.55
CA LYS A 229 -17.18 15.22 -7.89
C LYS A 229 -15.86 15.74 -7.33
N LYS A 230 -15.40 15.12 -6.22
CA LYS A 230 -14.05 15.31 -5.72
C LYS A 230 -13.22 14.10 -6.16
N TYR A 231 -12.30 14.32 -7.10
CA TYR A 231 -11.34 13.30 -7.52
C TYR A 231 -10.15 13.25 -6.56
N GLN A 232 -9.69 12.04 -6.25
CA GLN A 232 -8.55 11.83 -5.36
C GLN A 232 -7.25 11.84 -6.15
N LEU A 233 -6.17 12.20 -5.45
CA LEU A 233 -4.81 12.11 -5.94
C LEU A 233 -3.96 11.47 -4.84
N SER A 234 -3.36 10.32 -5.13
CA SER A 234 -2.40 9.64 -4.26
C SER A 234 -1.07 9.42 -4.95
N ALA A 235 -0.09 8.93 -4.21
CA ALA A 235 1.17 8.49 -4.76
C ALA A 235 1.72 7.30 -3.97
N PHE A 236 2.33 6.33 -4.66
CA PHE A 236 3.22 5.35 -4.07
C PHE A 236 4.60 5.97 -3.87
N VAL A 237 5.18 5.77 -2.71
CA VAL A 237 6.41 6.46 -2.32
C VAL A 237 7.42 5.50 -1.65
N PRO A 238 8.75 5.74 -1.82
CA PRO A 238 9.78 4.77 -1.47
C PRO A 238 10.00 4.59 0.03
N ALA A 239 10.61 3.46 0.38
CA ALA A 239 11.07 3.14 1.73
C ALA A 239 12.40 3.80 2.09
N ALA A 240 13.35 3.79 1.16
CA ALA A 240 14.73 4.20 1.42
C ALA A 240 14.86 5.70 1.70
N PRO A 241 15.43 6.12 2.86
CA PRO A 241 15.61 7.54 3.19
C PRO A 241 16.35 8.33 2.12
N ALA A 242 17.37 7.75 1.51
CA ALA A 242 18.11 8.39 0.42
C ALA A 242 17.24 8.69 -0.82
N LYS A 243 16.31 7.80 -1.17
CA LYS A 243 15.35 8.04 -2.26
C LYS A 243 14.31 9.10 -1.88
N ILE A 244 13.91 9.15 -0.62
CA ILE A 244 13.02 10.20 -0.11
C ILE A 244 13.69 11.56 -0.26
N GLU A 245 14.95 11.66 0.19
CA GLU A 245 15.72 12.90 0.09
C GLU A 245 15.97 13.32 -1.36
N ALA A 246 16.35 12.39 -2.23
CA ALA A 246 16.66 12.68 -3.62
C ALA A 246 15.43 13.10 -4.45
N GLY A 247 14.26 12.49 -4.20
CA GLY A 247 13.11 12.56 -5.10
C GLY A 247 11.91 13.37 -4.62
N PHE A 248 11.84 13.77 -3.34
CA PHE A 248 10.59 14.31 -2.81
C PHE A 248 10.78 15.60 -2.00
N GLU A 249 10.04 16.64 -2.35
CA GLU A 249 9.84 17.81 -1.49
C GLU A 249 8.69 17.53 -0.53
N VAL A 250 8.94 16.71 0.49
CA VAL A 250 7.93 16.08 1.35
C VAL A 250 6.91 17.08 1.91
N ASN A 251 7.36 18.23 2.41
CA ASN A 251 6.49 19.27 2.98
C ASN A 251 5.62 19.99 1.93
N LYS A 252 5.90 19.81 0.64
CA LYS A 252 5.14 20.47 -0.45
C LYS A 252 4.12 19.53 -1.07
N ILE A 253 4.47 18.27 -1.37
CA ILE A 253 3.61 17.34 -2.11
C ILE A 253 2.30 17.05 -1.38
N PHE A 254 2.31 16.98 -0.03
CA PHE A 254 1.10 16.75 0.77
C PHE A 254 0.09 17.91 0.77
N LYS A 255 0.40 19.03 0.12
CA LYS A 255 -0.58 20.08 -0.19
C LYS A 255 -1.53 19.63 -1.30
N TYR A 256 -1.08 18.76 -2.18
CA TYR A 256 -1.79 18.30 -3.37
C TYR A 256 -2.31 16.88 -3.26
N LEU A 257 -1.57 15.99 -2.58
CA LEU A 257 -1.97 14.61 -2.35
C LEU A 257 -3.04 14.51 -1.26
N ASP A 258 -4.04 13.67 -1.49
CA ASP A 258 -5.00 13.23 -0.47
C ASP A 258 -4.33 12.26 0.51
N PHE A 259 -3.50 11.34 0.01
CA PHE A 259 -2.68 10.41 0.79
C PHE A 259 -1.47 9.90 -0.03
N ALA A 260 -0.53 9.25 0.64
CA ALA A 260 0.57 8.52 0.01
C ALA A 260 0.65 7.10 0.58
N THR A 261 0.81 6.11 -0.29
CA THR A 261 1.06 4.71 0.07
C THR A 261 2.57 4.51 0.17
N VAL A 262 3.05 4.21 1.36
CA VAL A 262 4.48 4.13 1.68
C VAL A 262 4.95 2.69 1.56
N GLN A 263 5.95 2.43 0.73
CA GLN A 263 6.56 1.11 0.59
C GLN A 263 6.99 0.57 1.97
N GLY A 264 6.47 -0.58 2.35
CA GLY A 264 6.81 -1.27 3.60
C GLY A 264 7.29 -2.70 3.35
N TYR A 265 7.90 -2.93 2.18
CA TYR A 265 8.36 -4.22 1.69
C TYR A 265 9.52 -4.05 0.71
N ASP A 266 10.10 -5.16 0.24
CA ASP A 266 11.31 -5.22 -0.58
C ASP A 266 12.51 -4.53 0.09
N PHE A 267 12.58 -4.62 1.42
CA PHE A 267 13.74 -4.14 2.17
C PHE A 267 14.97 -5.01 1.89
N HIS A 268 14.76 -6.31 1.76
CA HIS A 268 15.72 -7.35 1.44
C HIS A 268 15.09 -8.37 0.49
N GLY A 269 15.88 -8.94 -0.39
CA GLY A 269 15.43 -9.93 -1.36
C GLY A 269 16.58 -10.72 -1.95
N THR A 270 16.28 -11.55 -2.94
CA THR A 270 17.24 -12.50 -3.54
C THR A 270 18.40 -11.84 -4.31
N TRP A 271 18.41 -10.53 -4.43
CA TRP A 271 19.56 -9.75 -4.89
C TRP A 271 20.68 -9.65 -3.84
N GLU A 272 20.45 -10.15 -2.62
CA GLU A 272 21.42 -10.22 -1.53
C GLU A 272 21.76 -11.67 -1.24
N PRO A 273 23.04 -11.98 -0.87
CA PRO A 273 23.48 -13.35 -0.59
C PRO A 273 23.16 -13.83 0.83
N VAL A 274 22.40 -13.06 1.59
CA VAL A 274 22.03 -13.34 2.99
C VAL A 274 20.51 -13.31 3.13
N ALA A 275 19.95 -14.38 3.70
CA ALA A 275 18.51 -14.45 3.97
C ALA A 275 18.12 -13.43 5.05
N ASN A 276 17.19 -12.54 4.74
CA ASN A 276 16.80 -11.44 5.61
C ASN A 276 15.28 -11.16 5.54
N GLN A 277 14.80 -10.17 6.27
CA GLN A 277 13.37 -9.84 6.35
C GLN A 277 12.98 -8.75 5.37
N GLN A 278 12.09 -9.04 4.43
CA GLN A 278 11.68 -8.08 3.40
C GLN A 278 10.76 -6.96 3.88
N SER A 279 10.10 -7.12 5.04
CA SER A 279 9.03 -6.20 5.46
C SER A 279 8.93 -6.05 6.99
N ALA A 280 10.05 -6.23 7.70
CA ALA A 280 10.07 -6.14 9.16
C ALA A 280 9.54 -4.79 9.66
N LEU A 281 8.70 -4.82 10.69
CA LEU A 281 8.19 -3.60 11.34
C LEU A 281 9.34 -2.81 11.99
N ARG A 282 10.27 -3.51 12.63
CA ARG A 282 11.51 -2.97 13.22
C ARG A 282 12.69 -3.80 12.78
N VAL A 283 13.85 -3.19 12.79
CA VAL A 283 15.10 -3.89 12.47
C VAL A 283 15.24 -5.12 13.37
N PRO A 284 15.35 -6.33 12.82
CA PRO A 284 15.52 -7.53 13.61
C PRO A 284 16.83 -7.52 14.40
N ALA A 285 16.82 -8.06 15.62
CA ALA A 285 18.01 -8.13 16.44
C ALA A 285 19.11 -8.98 15.79
N GLY A 286 20.32 -8.43 15.64
CA GLY A 286 21.45 -9.09 14.99
C GLY A 286 21.47 -8.97 13.47
N ALA A 287 20.67 -8.06 12.90
CA ALA A 287 20.74 -7.76 11.46
C ALA A 287 22.16 -7.32 11.07
N PRO A 288 22.80 -7.98 10.09
CA PRO A 288 24.19 -7.70 9.75
C PRO A 288 24.35 -6.38 8.99
N ASP A 289 23.35 -5.97 8.22
CA ASP A 289 23.41 -4.88 7.27
C ASP A 289 22.23 -3.92 7.38
N ASN A 290 22.46 -2.69 6.97
CA ASN A 290 21.50 -1.61 6.76
C ASN A 290 20.38 -1.46 7.82
N PRO A 291 20.68 -0.88 8.99
CA PRO A 291 19.70 -0.65 10.05
C PRO A 291 18.57 0.30 9.64
N ASP A 292 18.65 0.94 8.46
CA ASP A 292 17.65 1.88 7.97
C ASP A 292 16.44 1.18 7.34
N PHE A 293 16.55 -0.09 6.97
CA PHE A 293 15.46 -0.83 6.33
C PHE A 293 14.52 -1.49 7.35
N SER A 294 13.53 -0.73 7.77
CA SER A 294 12.35 -1.22 8.50
C SER A 294 11.17 -0.28 8.25
N VAL A 295 9.97 -0.80 8.44
CA VAL A 295 8.75 0.02 8.38
C VAL A 295 8.83 1.24 9.30
N GLU A 296 9.32 1.05 10.53
CA GLU A 296 9.43 2.14 11.52
C GLU A 296 10.37 3.24 11.06
N ASN A 297 11.54 2.89 10.53
CA ASN A 297 12.52 3.86 10.03
C ASN A 297 11.99 4.60 8.79
N THR A 298 11.39 3.87 7.85
CA THR A 298 10.75 4.45 6.67
C THR A 298 9.68 5.48 7.06
N ILE A 299 8.72 5.10 7.90
CA ILE A 299 7.65 5.99 8.35
C ILE A 299 8.20 7.20 9.11
N ASN A 300 9.23 7.00 9.96
CA ASN A 300 9.88 8.10 10.67
C ASN A 300 10.56 9.08 9.70
N ALA A 301 11.21 8.60 8.64
CA ALA A 301 11.83 9.45 7.62
C ALA A 301 10.78 10.35 6.92
N TRP A 302 9.66 9.78 6.50
CA TRP A 302 8.56 10.56 5.91
C TRP A 302 7.98 11.61 6.87
N ILE A 303 7.78 11.24 8.15
CA ILE A 303 7.29 12.18 9.18
C ILE A 303 8.31 13.29 9.42
N ALA A 304 9.59 12.97 9.52
CA ALA A 304 10.67 13.95 9.71
C ALA A 304 10.76 14.93 8.53
N GLY A 305 10.48 14.49 7.30
CA GLY A 305 10.37 15.33 6.11
C GLY A 305 9.15 16.26 6.09
N GLY A 306 8.21 16.10 7.05
CA GLY A 306 7.02 16.95 7.16
C GLY A 306 5.73 16.32 6.65
N ALA A 307 5.71 15.00 6.37
CA ALA A 307 4.50 14.31 5.95
C ALA A 307 3.46 14.25 7.08
N PRO A 308 2.19 14.61 6.83
CA PRO A 308 1.13 14.45 7.82
C PRO A 308 0.83 12.97 8.07
N LYS A 309 0.97 12.49 9.30
CA LYS A 309 0.81 11.07 9.67
C LYS A 309 -0.48 10.45 9.10
N ARG A 310 -1.60 11.16 9.16
CA ARG A 310 -2.90 10.69 8.66
C ARG A 310 -2.98 10.55 7.14
N LYS A 311 -2.03 11.10 6.40
CA LYS A 311 -1.91 10.92 4.95
C LYS A 311 -0.91 9.82 4.56
N LEU A 312 -0.21 9.21 5.51
CA LEU A 312 0.68 8.07 5.26
C LEU A 312 -0.09 6.75 5.44
N ILE A 313 -0.11 5.94 4.39
CA ILE A 313 -0.76 4.64 4.32
C ILE A 313 0.34 3.58 4.23
N LEU A 314 0.48 2.74 5.24
CA LEU A 314 1.56 1.75 5.30
C LEU A 314 1.35 0.64 4.28
N GLY A 315 2.31 0.43 3.37
CA GLY A 315 2.36 -0.70 2.45
C GLY A 315 2.77 -2.00 3.15
N VAL A 316 2.09 -3.08 2.80
CA VAL A 316 2.39 -4.44 3.26
C VAL A 316 2.34 -5.42 2.08
N PRO A 317 3.22 -6.46 2.05
CA PRO A 317 3.26 -7.41 0.96
C PRO A 317 2.26 -8.56 1.18
N TYR A 318 1.66 -9.02 0.08
CA TYR A 318 0.92 -10.28 0.03
C TYR A 318 1.73 -11.40 -0.65
N TYR A 319 3.04 -11.25 -0.63
CA TYR A 319 4.04 -12.18 -1.16
C TYR A 319 5.23 -12.27 -0.21
N GLY A 320 6.09 -13.26 -0.45
CA GLY A 320 7.36 -13.41 0.25
C GLY A 320 8.55 -13.41 -0.68
N GLN A 321 9.73 -13.20 -0.08
CA GLN A 321 11.01 -13.36 -0.72
C GLN A 321 11.70 -14.63 -0.17
N GLY A 322 12.31 -15.42 -1.03
CA GLY A 322 12.85 -16.72 -0.65
C GLY A 322 14.25 -17.01 -1.16
N TRP A 323 15.08 -17.57 -0.29
CA TRP A 323 16.45 -18.01 -0.59
C TRP A 323 16.58 -19.52 -0.43
N THR A 324 17.45 -20.13 -1.23
CA THR A 324 17.80 -21.55 -1.13
C THR A 324 19.28 -21.74 -0.79
N GLY A 325 19.64 -22.97 -0.35
CA GLY A 325 20.99 -23.29 0.10
C GLY A 325 21.42 -22.46 1.32
N VAL A 326 20.46 -22.10 2.16
CA VAL A 326 20.72 -21.27 3.35
C VAL A 326 21.46 -22.09 4.39
N THR A 327 22.61 -21.57 4.84
CA THR A 327 23.42 -22.17 5.89
C THR A 327 23.69 -21.19 7.03
N GLY A 328 23.70 -21.68 8.26
CA GLY A 328 23.90 -20.84 9.44
C GLY A 328 22.67 -19.99 9.80
N GLY A 329 22.93 -18.90 10.51
CA GLY A 329 21.86 -18.02 11.01
C GLY A 329 20.99 -18.65 12.10
N ARG A 330 19.99 -17.88 12.55
CA ARG A 330 19.01 -18.34 13.54
C ARG A 330 17.77 -18.89 12.81
N ASN A 331 17.66 -20.21 12.66
CA ASN A 331 16.63 -20.84 11.85
C ASN A 331 16.60 -20.25 10.43
N GLY A 332 17.79 -20.16 9.81
CA GLY A 332 17.98 -19.58 8.48
C GLY A 332 18.04 -18.04 8.41
N LEU A 333 17.48 -17.34 9.38
CA LEU A 333 17.54 -15.86 9.42
C LEU A 333 18.97 -15.38 9.59
N PHE A 334 19.44 -14.53 8.66
CA PHE A 334 20.81 -14.06 8.50
C PHE A 334 21.82 -15.16 8.09
N GLY A 335 21.33 -16.28 7.58
CA GLY A 335 22.14 -17.33 6.99
C GLY A 335 22.63 -16.92 5.59
N ALA A 336 23.84 -17.37 5.26
CA ALA A 336 24.36 -17.23 3.89
C ALA A 336 23.55 -18.12 2.94
N ALA A 337 23.20 -17.59 1.77
CA ALA A 337 22.38 -18.28 0.78
C ALA A 337 23.13 -18.45 -0.54
N THR A 338 22.78 -19.47 -1.32
CA THR A 338 23.38 -19.76 -2.63
C THR A 338 22.58 -19.18 -3.80
N GLY A 339 21.33 -18.80 -3.57
CA GLY A 339 20.48 -18.21 -4.63
C GLY A 339 19.03 -18.07 -4.24
N ALA A 340 18.21 -17.73 -5.21
CA ALA A 340 16.78 -17.59 -5.07
C ALA A 340 16.09 -18.95 -4.87
N ALA A 341 15.10 -19.01 -3.99
CA ALA A 341 14.27 -20.20 -3.82
C ALA A 341 13.43 -20.45 -5.10
N PRO A 342 13.18 -21.72 -5.48
CA PRO A 342 12.24 -22.04 -6.53
C PRO A 342 10.84 -21.48 -6.22
N SER A 343 10.22 -20.77 -7.18
CA SER A 343 8.92 -20.14 -7.02
C SER A 343 8.12 -20.20 -8.30
N ALA A 344 6.79 -20.03 -8.21
CA ALA A 344 5.90 -20.09 -9.36
C ALA A 344 6.12 -18.95 -10.35
N PHE A 345 6.59 -17.79 -9.85
CA PHE A 345 6.78 -16.58 -10.66
C PHE A 345 8.25 -16.22 -10.88
N GLY A 346 9.16 -17.10 -10.44
CA GLY A 346 10.61 -16.92 -10.60
C GLY A 346 11.23 -15.96 -9.59
N GLY A 347 12.58 -15.92 -9.59
CA GLY A 347 13.34 -14.94 -8.82
C GLY A 347 13.22 -15.01 -7.29
N GLY A 348 12.68 -16.13 -6.73
CA GLY A 348 12.48 -16.25 -5.29
C GLY A 348 11.32 -15.41 -4.74
N THR A 349 10.39 -15.00 -5.60
CA THR A 349 9.15 -14.34 -5.16
C THR A 349 7.98 -15.30 -5.23
N GLU A 350 7.21 -15.44 -4.14
CA GLU A 350 6.07 -16.35 -4.09
C GLU A 350 4.88 -15.72 -3.33
N ASP A 351 3.67 -15.97 -3.82
CA ASP A 351 2.43 -15.45 -3.21
C ASP A 351 2.17 -16.05 -1.84
N TYR A 352 1.59 -15.25 -0.92
CA TYR A 352 1.15 -15.73 0.39
C TYR A 352 0.26 -16.97 0.31
N LYS A 353 -0.69 -17.02 -0.63
CA LYS A 353 -1.59 -18.17 -0.83
C LYS A 353 -0.87 -19.51 -1.03
N ARG A 354 0.37 -19.48 -1.53
CA ARG A 354 1.24 -20.66 -1.68
C ARG A 354 2.14 -20.85 -0.47
N LEU A 355 2.73 -19.79 0.05
CA LEU A 355 3.61 -19.83 1.23
C LEU A 355 2.89 -20.37 2.46
N LYS A 356 1.61 -20.05 2.66
CA LYS A 356 0.81 -20.57 3.77
C LYS A 356 0.64 -22.11 3.76
N GLN A 357 0.93 -22.76 2.63
CA GLN A 357 0.81 -24.22 2.48
C GLN A 357 2.12 -24.96 2.82
N LEU A 358 3.26 -24.25 2.82
CA LEU A 358 4.57 -24.86 3.05
C LEU A 358 4.75 -25.56 4.42
N PRO A 359 4.08 -25.12 5.51
CA PRO A 359 4.14 -25.87 6.78
C PRO A 359 3.66 -27.30 6.66
N ALA A 360 2.68 -27.61 5.80
CA ALA A 360 2.24 -28.98 5.52
C ALA A 360 3.28 -29.78 4.70
N GLN A 361 4.30 -29.11 4.16
CA GLN A 361 5.38 -29.68 3.36
C GLN A 361 6.71 -29.73 4.14
N GLY A 362 6.68 -29.56 5.48
CA GLY A 362 7.85 -29.69 6.34
C GLY A 362 8.52 -28.39 6.75
N TYR A 363 8.03 -27.21 6.30
CA TYR A 363 8.58 -25.93 6.75
C TYR A 363 8.13 -25.57 8.16
N THR A 364 9.04 -25.11 8.98
CA THR A 364 8.71 -24.54 10.31
C THR A 364 8.38 -23.07 10.18
N VAL A 365 7.27 -22.67 10.81
CA VAL A 365 6.88 -21.26 10.90
C VAL A 365 7.55 -20.60 12.08
N HIS A 366 8.30 -19.54 11.83
CA HIS A 366 8.91 -18.69 12.84
C HIS A 366 8.28 -17.32 12.84
N ARG A 367 8.14 -16.69 14.03
CA ARG A 367 7.63 -15.33 14.18
C ARG A 367 8.42 -14.55 15.22
N ASP A 368 8.75 -13.32 14.90
CA ASP A 368 9.18 -12.34 15.89
C ASP A 368 8.14 -11.19 15.93
N LEU A 369 7.13 -11.37 16.78
CA LEU A 369 6.07 -10.36 16.91
C LEU A 369 6.57 -9.07 17.55
N ARG A 370 7.70 -9.05 18.25
CA ARG A 370 8.29 -7.82 18.78
C ARG A 370 8.78 -6.91 17.66
N ASN A 371 9.43 -7.51 16.65
CA ASN A 371 9.96 -6.81 15.49
C ASN A 371 9.03 -6.89 14.26
N GLY A 372 7.89 -7.57 14.36
CA GLY A 372 6.82 -7.59 13.37
C GLY A 372 7.23 -8.22 12.07
N HIS A 373 7.68 -9.47 12.11
CA HIS A 373 7.99 -10.27 10.94
C HIS A 373 7.79 -11.78 11.17
N ALA A 374 7.63 -12.54 10.08
CA ALA A 374 7.55 -13.98 10.08
C ALA A 374 8.41 -14.57 8.96
N TRP A 375 8.80 -15.83 9.15
CA TRP A 375 9.51 -16.58 8.10
C TRP A 375 9.24 -18.08 8.21
N LEU A 376 9.48 -18.77 7.09
CA LEU A 376 9.43 -20.21 6.97
C LEU A 376 10.85 -20.74 6.73
N PHE A 377 11.18 -21.87 7.33
CA PHE A 377 12.47 -22.52 7.14
C PHE A 377 12.33 -24.04 7.22
N ASP A 378 12.92 -24.77 6.25
CA ASP A 378 12.93 -26.24 6.20
C ASP A 378 14.30 -26.86 6.51
N GLY A 379 15.29 -26.03 6.86
CA GLY A 379 16.70 -26.43 7.05
C GLY A 379 17.62 -25.98 5.94
N THR A 380 17.09 -25.64 4.76
CA THR A 380 17.86 -25.20 3.57
C THR A 380 17.22 -24.06 2.80
N THR A 381 15.91 -23.92 2.84
CA THR A 381 15.14 -22.88 2.14
C THR A 381 14.45 -21.97 3.13
N PHE A 382 14.66 -20.68 2.97
CA PHE A 382 14.11 -19.61 3.81
C PHE A 382 13.14 -18.77 3.01
N TRP A 383 11.97 -18.44 3.59
CA TRP A 383 11.00 -17.52 3.05
C TRP A 383 10.61 -16.48 4.09
N THR A 384 10.84 -15.20 3.82
CA THR A 384 10.27 -14.10 4.60
C THR A 384 8.92 -13.72 4.04
N TYR A 385 7.93 -13.47 4.88
CA TYR A 385 6.56 -13.11 4.46
C TYR A 385 5.78 -12.48 5.60
N ASP A 386 4.67 -11.85 5.28
CA ASP A 386 3.69 -11.41 6.28
C ASP A 386 2.54 -12.42 6.37
N ASP A 387 2.18 -12.81 7.58
CA ASP A 387 0.98 -13.61 7.86
C ASP A 387 -0.08 -12.79 8.62
N PRO A 388 -1.29 -13.31 8.86
CA PRO A 388 -2.34 -12.59 9.58
C PRO A 388 -1.90 -12.04 10.94
N ALA A 389 -1.04 -12.76 11.68
CA ALA A 389 -0.56 -12.30 12.99
C ALA A 389 0.37 -11.08 12.87
N VAL A 390 1.27 -11.09 11.92
CA VAL A 390 2.16 -9.95 11.61
C VAL A 390 1.33 -8.75 11.13
N LEU A 391 0.33 -8.97 10.26
CA LEU A 391 -0.52 -7.89 9.77
C LEU A 391 -1.39 -7.26 10.86
N LEU A 392 -1.88 -8.04 11.82
CA LEU A 392 -2.55 -7.51 13.01
C LEU A 392 -1.60 -6.62 13.83
N GLN A 393 -0.35 -7.01 13.97
CA GLN A 393 0.66 -6.20 14.67
C GLN A 393 1.01 -4.92 13.90
N LYS A 394 1.20 -4.98 12.59
CA LYS A 394 1.38 -3.79 11.74
C LYS A 394 0.16 -2.87 11.80
N SER A 395 -1.05 -3.43 11.86
CA SER A 395 -2.28 -2.65 12.06
C SER A 395 -2.30 -1.94 13.42
N LEU A 396 -1.86 -2.59 14.48
CA LEU A 396 -1.69 -1.95 15.79
C LEU A 396 -0.67 -0.80 15.73
N TYR A 397 0.46 -0.99 15.05
CA TYR A 397 1.44 0.07 14.82
C TYR A 397 0.83 1.28 14.07
N ILE A 398 0.06 1.04 12.99
CA ILE A 398 -0.66 2.08 12.25
C ILE A 398 -1.54 2.92 13.20
N ARG A 399 -2.29 2.26 14.08
CA ARG A 399 -3.17 2.92 15.05
C ARG A 399 -2.37 3.74 16.07
N LEU A 400 -1.35 3.15 16.69
CA LEU A 400 -0.53 3.79 17.71
C LEU A 400 0.28 4.96 17.16
N LYS A 401 0.81 4.83 15.93
CA LYS A 401 1.56 5.90 15.25
C LYS A 401 0.66 7.02 14.72
N GLY A 402 -0.64 6.75 14.59
CA GLY A 402 -1.63 7.69 14.06
C GLY A 402 -1.58 7.83 12.54
N LEU A 403 -1.22 6.75 11.82
CA LEU A 403 -1.19 6.73 10.36
C LEU A 403 -2.59 6.68 9.76
N GLY A 404 -2.71 6.86 8.45
CA GLY A 404 -3.98 6.91 7.74
C GLY A 404 -4.59 5.54 7.41
N GLY A 405 -3.80 4.47 7.38
CA GLY A 405 -4.29 3.14 7.01
C GLY A 405 -3.21 2.19 6.52
N ALA A 406 -3.63 1.16 5.80
CA ALA A 406 -2.76 0.17 5.16
C ALA A 406 -2.99 0.10 3.65
N MET A 407 -1.94 -0.20 2.90
CA MET A 407 -1.98 -0.53 1.48
C MET A 407 -1.40 -1.93 1.27
N MET A 408 -1.96 -2.70 0.36
CA MET A 408 -1.64 -4.08 0.07
C MET A 408 -1.14 -4.27 -1.36
N TRP A 409 0.05 -4.83 -1.52
CA TRP A 409 0.61 -5.26 -2.80
C TRP A 409 0.74 -6.80 -2.79
N SER A 410 -0.09 -7.54 -3.52
CA SER A 410 -1.29 -7.17 -4.26
C SER A 410 -2.40 -8.20 -3.99
N LEU A 411 -3.63 -7.91 -4.35
CA LEU A 411 -4.81 -8.73 -4.02
C LEU A 411 -4.69 -10.18 -4.48
N ASP A 412 -4.08 -10.40 -5.62
CA ASP A 412 -3.86 -11.72 -6.22
C ASP A 412 -2.89 -12.62 -5.44
N GLY A 413 -2.14 -12.06 -4.49
CA GLY A 413 -1.30 -12.82 -3.56
C GLY A 413 -2.03 -13.34 -2.32
N ASP A 414 -3.22 -12.79 -1.97
CA ASP A 414 -4.04 -13.28 -0.85
C ASP A 414 -4.67 -14.65 -1.18
N ASP A 415 -5.17 -15.31 -0.18
CA ASP A 415 -5.86 -16.59 -0.37
C ASP A 415 -7.35 -16.41 -0.75
N GLU A 416 -7.98 -17.52 -1.14
CA GLU A 416 -9.39 -17.59 -1.55
C GLU A 416 -10.39 -17.09 -0.48
N LYS A 417 -9.95 -16.98 0.76
CA LYS A 417 -10.73 -16.46 1.90
C LYS A 417 -10.41 -15.00 2.21
N ALA A 418 -9.50 -14.38 1.48
CA ALA A 418 -8.98 -13.04 1.76
C ALA A 418 -8.47 -12.90 3.21
N SER A 419 -7.67 -13.86 3.66
CA SER A 419 -7.24 -13.95 5.06
C SER A 419 -6.38 -12.76 5.49
N LEU A 420 -5.46 -12.29 4.64
CA LEU A 420 -4.63 -11.13 4.92
C LEU A 420 -5.45 -9.83 4.92
N THR A 421 -6.31 -9.65 3.91
CA THR A 421 -7.20 -8.48 3.80
C THR A 421 -8.15 -8.38 5.00
N LYS A 422 -8.71 -9.51 5.45
CA LYS A 422 -9.57 -9.57 6.64
C LYS A 422 -8.80 -9.30 7.94
N ALA A 423 -7.56 -9.75 8.06
CA ALA A 423 -6.70 -9.45 9.21
C ALA A 423 -6.44 -7.95 9.34
N ILE A 424 -6.07 -7.28 8.23
CA ILE A 424 -5.90 -5.82 8.21
C ILE A 424 -7.20 -5.11 8.57
N ALA A 425 -8.32 -5.52 7.96
CA ALA A 425 -9.61 -4.91 8.25
C ALA A 425 -10.04 -5.09 9.73
N ALA A 426 -9.71 -6.22 10.34
CA ALA A 426 -9.95 -6.46 11.76
C ALA A 426 -9.06 -5.59 12.65
N GLY A 427 -7.77 -5.44 12.30
CA GLY A 427 -6.81 -4.65 13.07
C GLY A 427 -7.02 -3.13 12.97
N LEU A 428 -7.67 -2.65 11.91
CA LEU A 428 -7.93 -1.22 11.62
C LEU A 428 -9.40 -0.81 11.88
N ARG A 429 -10.06 -1.45 12.80
CA ARG A 429 -11.41 -1.06 13.27
C ARG A 429 -11.36 0.14 14.20
#